data_5c6a181fbd145d91f9bcf5399f0de5ab
#
_entry.id   5c6a181fbd145d91f9bcf5399f0de5ab
#
_cell.length_a   1.000
_cell.length_b   1.000
_cell.length_c   1.000
_cell.angle_alpha   90.00
_cell.angle_beta   90.00
_cell.angle_gamma   90.00
#
_symmetry.space_group_name_H-M   'P 1'
#
loop_
_entity.id
_entity.type
_entity.pdbx_description
1 polymer ?
#
loop_
_entity_poly.entity_id
_entity_poly.type
_entity_poly.pdbx_seq_one_letter_code
_entity_poly.pdbx_strand_id
1 'polypeptide(L)'
;MLKIYSLLILMLMTGTEFAEDFKPQLYPVPPTNENSLFYVQRSKNTNAIVYDLNRMPDGTPDPKNPINIYWIRYAVDSAKEELSYIQQKYAYGLVSRPYNGQKNAYVLQFVSYDKKNFYLLPTSTPKKYAAFTNINGKLAELKKVFIMLNGGTFWFPTIEYIEMIGIDPATHQVISERFVPKR
;
A
#
# COMPACT_ATOMS: atom_id res chain seq x y z
N MET A 1 -65.90 -38.36 -29.32
CA MET A 1 -64.43 -38.33 -29.34
C MET A 1 -63.99 -36.89 -29.14
N LEU A 2 -63.54 -36.57 -27.92
CA LEU A 2 -63.18 -35.22 -27.53
C LEU A 2 -61.64 -35.10 -27.59
N LYS A 3 -61.11 -34.25 -28.50
CA LYS A 3 -59.69 -34.01 -28.62
C LYS A 3 -59.27 -32.92 -27.64
N ILE A 4 -58.49 -33.27 -26.61
CA ILE A 4 -57.90 -32.37 -25.66
C ILE A 4 -56.61 -31.81 -26.27
N TYR A 5 -56.58 -30.52 -26.59
CA TYR A 5 -55.37 -29.82 -26.95
C TYR A 5 -54.66 -29.34 -25.67
N SER A 6 -53.54 -30.00 -25.37
CA SER A 6 -52.66 -29.60 -24.26
C SER A 6 -51.83 -28.38 -24.69
N LEU A 7 -52.15 -27.20 -24.13
CA LEU A 7 -51.42 -25.97 -24.37
C LEU A 7 -50.18 -25.92 -23.49
N LEU A 8 -49.03 -26.19 -24.03
CA LEU A 8 -47.72 -26.11 -23.36
C LEU A 8 -47.31 -24.62 -23.30
N ILE A 9 -47.53 -23.99 -22.14
CA ILE A 9 -47.02 -22.63 -21.90
C ILE A 9 -45.56 -22.73 -21.51
N LEU A 10 -44.68 -22.41 -22.45
CA LEU A 10 -43.24 -22.26 -22.24
C LEU A 10 -42.98 -20.91 -21.54
N MET A 11 -42.80 -20.94 -20.24
CA MET A 11 -42.41 -19.74 -19.45
C MET A 11 -40.93 -19.43 -19.73
N LEU A 12 -40.67 -18.51 -20.65
CA LEU A 12 -39.33 -17.91 -20.85
C LEU A 12 -39.02 -17.05 -19.60
N MET A 13 -38.27 -17.61 -18.66
CA MET A 13 -37.62 -16.82 -17.61
C MET A 13 -36.48 -16.04 -18.25
N THR A 14 -36.72 -14.80 -18.62
CA THR A 14 -35.66 -13.83 -18.93
C THR A 14 -34.99 -13.45 -17.63
N GLY A 15 -33.93 -14.16 -17.28
CA GLY A 15 -33.02 -13.73 -16.22
C GLY A 15 -32.39 -12.41 -16.61
N THR A 16 -32.87 -11.32 -16.04
CA THR A 16 -32.12 -10.06 -16.04
C THR A 16 -30.94 -10.27 -15.13
N GLU A 17 -29.79 -10.63 -15.71
CA GLU A 17 -28.52 -10.50 -15.02
C GLU A 17 -28.38 -9.00 -14.71
N PHE A 18 -28.55 -8.64 -13.44
CA PHE A 18 -28.09 -7.35 -12.93
C PHE A 18 -26.57 -7.36 -13.06
N ALA A 19 -26.04 -6.80 -14.13
CA ALA A 19 -24.65 -6.42 -14.18
C ALA A 19 -24.46 -5.39 -13.04
N GLU A 20 -23.87 -5.82 -11.92
CA GLU A 20 -23.39 -4.88 -10.90
C GLU A 20 -22.45 -3.94 -11.66
N ASP A 21 -22.85 -2.67 -11.77
CA ASP A 21 -22.01 -1.59 -12.27
C ASP A 21 -20.74 -1.55 -11.41
N PHE A 22 -19.68 -2.20 -11.90
CA PHE A 22 -18.37 -2.20 -11.26
C PHE A 22 -17.80 -0.79 -11.38
N LYS A 23 -18.22 0.09 -10.45
CA LYS A 23 -17.59 1.39 -10.31
C LYS A 23 -16.15 1.14 -9.82
N PRO A 24 -15.13 1.51 -10.60
CA PRO A 24 -13.76 1.34 -10.16
C PRO A 24 -13.60 2.07 -8.83
N GLN A 25 -13.15 1.35 -7.81
CA GLN A 25 -12.92 1.94 -6.50
C GLN A 25 -11.81 2.98 -6.62
N LEU A 26 -12.17 4.26 -6.43
CA LEU A 26 -11.20 5.35 -6.43
C LEU A 26 -10.43 5.30 -5.10
N TYR A 27 -9.12 5.12 -5.17
CA TYR A 27 -8.23 5.15 -4.01
C TYR A 27 -7.66 6.57 -3.85
N PRO A 28 -8.08 7.34 -2.83
CA PRO A 28 -7.58 8.69 -2.60
C PRO A 28 -6.06 8.70 -2.39
N VAL A 29 -5.40 9.70 -2.95
CA VAL A 29 -3.96 9.90 -2.73
C VAL A 29 -3.80 10.74 -1.45
N PRO A 30 -3.00 10.27 -0.48
CA PRO A 30 -2.70 11.06 0.72
C PRO A 30 -2.05 12.40 0.37
N PRO A 31 -2.38 13.47 1.11
CA PRO A 31 -1.68 14.75 0.96
C PRO A 31 -0.20 14.57 1.31
N THR A 32 0.66 15.21 0.54
CA THR A 32 2.11 15.19 0.76
C THR A 32 2.58 16.41 1.52
N ASN A 33 3.60 16.23 2.36
CA ASN A 33 4.33 17.27 3.05
C ASN A 33 5.85 17.03 2.93
N GLU A 34 6.66 17.84 3.55
CA GLU A 34 8.13 17.72 3.50
C GLU A 34 8.70 16.42 4.11
N ASN A 35 7.92 15.75 4.95
CA ASN A 35 8.30 14.52 5.62
C ASN A 35 7.74 13.28 4.92
N SER A 36 6.88 13.44 3.93
CA SER A 36 6.22 12.31 3.25
C SER A 36 7.21 11.44 2.50
N LEU A 37 7.22 10.15 2.82
CA LEU A 37 8.08 9.15 2.18
C LEU A 37 7.29 8.33 1.18
N PHE A 38 6.34 7.55 1.65
CA PHE A 38 5.46 6.72 0.83
C PHE A 38 4.17 6.38 1.58
N TYR A 39 3.24 5.71 0.90
CA TYR A 39 2.03 5.21 1.54
C TYR A 39 1.67 3.81 1.05
N VAL A 40 0.88 3.11 1.88
CA VAL A 40 0.34 1.77 1.57
C VAL A 40 -1.17 1.85 1.47
N GLN A 41 -1.73 1.27 0.42
CA GLN A 41 -3.17 1.05 0.24
C GLN A 41 -3.44 -0.41 -0.05
N ARG A 42 -4.66 -0.86 0.21
CA ARG A 42 -5.11 -2.21 -0.10
C ARG A 42 -6.47 -2.20 -0.78
N SER A 43 -6.76 -3.20 -1.58
CA SER A 43 -8.10 -3.40 -2.14
C SER A 43 -9.14 -3.59 -1.01
N LYS A 44 -10.40 -3.36 -1.31
CA LYS A 44 -11.55 -3.45 -0.38
C LYS A 44 -11.57 -2.40 0.75
N ASN A 45 -10.65 -1.43 0.73
CA ASN A 45 -10.60 -0.36 1.71
C ASN A 45 -9.96 0.89 1.09
N THR A 46 -10.59 2.05 1.21
CA THR A 46 -10.06 3.31 0.68
C THR A 46 -9.06 3.98 1.60
N ASN A 47 -8.90 3.51 2.84
CA ASN A 47 -7.94 4.07 3.79
C ASN A 47 -6.50 3.91 3.30
N ALA A 48 -5.64 4.85 3.70
CA ALA A 48 -4.22 4.79 3.43
C ALA A 48 -3.41 4.73 4.72
N ILE A 49 -2.35 3.94 4.73
CA ILE A 49 -1.32 3.97 5.77
C ILE A 49 -0.18 4.83 5.24
N VAL A 50 0.12 5.91 5.92
CA VAL A 50 1.14 6.88 5.52
C VAL A 50 2.40 6.69 6.35
N TYR A 51 3.54 6.79 5.69
CA TYR A 51 4.88 6.68 6.27
C TYR A 51 5.60 7.99 6.04
N ASP A 52 5.73 8.77 7.09
CA ASP A 52 6.44 10.04 7.11
C ASP A 52 7.77 9.90 7.84
N LEU A 53 8.74 10.72 7.46
CA LEU A 53 9.98 10.87 8.21
C LEU A 53 9.68 11.45 9.60
N ASN A 54 10.13 10.77 10.64
CA ASN A 54 10.18 11.35 11.97
C ASN A 54 11.50 12.14 12.09
N ARG A 55 11.38 13.46 12.13
CA ARG A 55 12.49 14.38 11.96
C ARG A 55 12.89 15.03 13.28
N MET A 56 14.17 15.03 13.57
CA MET A 56 14.77 15.82 14.65
C MET A 56 14.82 17.31 14.29
N PRO A 57 15.00 18.23 15.28
CA PRO A 57 15.09 19.68 15.01
C PRO A 57 16.22 20.09 14.06
N ASP A 58 17.29 19.31 13.98
CA ASP A 58 18.40 19.53 13.05
C ASP A 58 18.09 19.11 11.61
N GLY A 59 16.93 18.49 11.39
CA GLY A 59 16.46 18.00 10.10
C GLY A 59 16.86 16.58 9.78
N THR A 60 17.56 15.85 10.68
CA THR A 60 17.91 14.44 10.51
C THR A 60 16.79 13.52 10.96
N PRO A 61 16.77 12.23 10.52
CA PRO A 61 15.85 11.24 11.06
C PRO A 61 16.08 11.01 12.55
N ASP A 62 15.00 10.80 13.31
CA ASP A 62 15.12 10.35 14.71
C ASP A 62 15.81 8.98 14.77
N PRO A 63 16.94 8.83 15.45
CA PRO A 63 17.69 7.59 15.49
C PRO A 63 16.97 6.45 16.23
N LYS A 64 16.00 6.76 17.09
CA LYS A 64 15.21 5.77 17.82
C LYS A 64 13.99 5.30 17.04
N ASN A 65 13.35 6.22 16.34
CA ASN A 65 12.14 5.96 15.56
C ASN A 65 12.11 6.83 14.30
N PRO A 66 12.83 6.45 13.23
CA PRO A 66 12.99 7.32 12.06
C PRO A 66 11.72 7.50 11.23
N ILE A 67 10.68 6.68 11.45
CA ILE A 67 9.45 6.69 10.66
C ILE A 67 8.24 6.87 11.57
N ASN A 68 7.43 7.86 11.26
CA ASN A 68 6.10 8.05 11.83
C ASN A 68 5.06 7.37 10.93
N ILE A 69 4.23 6.49 11.49
CA ILE A 69 3.27 5.68 10.74
C ILE A 69 1.86 5.97 11.28
N TYR A 70 0.95 6.32 10.37
CA TYR A 70 -0.43 6.63 10.74
C TYR A 70 -1.42 6.29 9.62
N TRP A 71 -2.71 6.22 9.97
CA TRP A 71 -3.80 6.09 9.00
C TRP A 71 -4.30 7.44 8.51
N ILE A 72 -4.83 7.44 7.28
CA ILE A 72 -5.86 8.39 6.86
C ILE A 72 -7.12 7.59 6.57
N ARG A 73 -8.20 7.88 7.28
CA ARG A 73 -9.45 7.09 7.30
C ARG A 73 -10.43 7.57 6.24
N TYR A 74 -10.08 7.52 4.98
CA TYR A 74 -10.94 7.98 3.88
C TYR A 74 -12.31 7.30 3.82
N ALA A 75 -12.44 6.09 4.34
CA ALA A 75 -13.71 5.36 4.40
C ALA A 75 -14.70 5.94 5.43
N VAL A 76 -14.27 6.86 6.32
CA VAL A 76 -15.08 7.38 7.40
C VAL A 76 -15.13 8.91 7.35
N ASP A 77 -14.04 9.58 7.69
CA ASP A 77 -14.00 11.03 7.94
C ASP A 77 -12.74 11.70 7.39
N SER A 78 -11.87 10.96 6.73
CA SER A 78 -10.56 11.40 6.26
C SER A 78 -9.62 11.90 7.38
N ALA A 79 -9.91 11.56 8.63
CA ALA A 79 -9.07 11.93 9.77
C ALA A 79 -7.77 11.14 9.79
N LYS A 80 -6.74 11.78 10.34
CA LYS A 80 -5.47 11.15 10.69
C LYS A 80 -5.63 10.43 12.04
N GLU A 81 -5.22 9.19 12.11
CA GLU A 81 -5.30 8.36 13.32
C GLU A 81 -4.04 7.52 13.48
N GLU A 82 -3.58 7.35 14.70
CA GLU A 82 -2.46 6.47 14.99
C GLU A 82 -2.83 5.00 14.80
N LEU A 83 -1.85 4.18 14.39
CA LEU A 83 -2.03 2.74 14.34
C LEU A 83 -2.14 2.17 15.75
N SER A 84 -3.06 1.23 15.96
CA SER A 84 -3.09 0.46 17.20
C SER A 84 -1.80 -0.36 17.36
N TYR A 85 -1.48 -0.73 18.60
CA TYR A 85 -0.32 -1.57 18.91
C TYR A 85 -0.27 -2.86 18.07
N ILE A 86 -1.42 -3.52 17.88
CA ILE A 86 -1.52 -4.74 17.08
C ILE A 86 -1.18 -4.48 15.62
N GLN A 87 -1.68 -3.39 15.05
CA GLN A 87 -1.41 -3.01 13.66
C GLN A 87 0.06 -2.65 13.46
N GLN A 88 0.67 -1.95 14.40
CA GLN A 88 2.10 -1.65 14.35
C GLN A 88 2.94 -2.92 14.47
N LYS A 89 2.62 -3.79 15.42
CA LYS A 89 3.45 -4.97 15.73
C LYS A 89 3.35 -6.08 14.68
N TYR A 90 2.20 -6.27 14.04
CA TYR A 90 1.94 -7.46 13.21
C TYR A 90 1.60 -7.16 11.75
N ALA A 91 1.33 -5.92 11.38
CA ALA A 91 0.88 -5.60 10.02
C ALA A 91 1.73 -4.53 9.35
N TYR A 92 1.63 -3.28 9.81
CA TYR A 92 2.13 -2.12 9.08
C TYR A 92 3.39 -1.49 9.66
N GLY A 93 3.82 -1.94 10.84
CA GLY A 93 5.04 -1.44 11.46
C GLY A 93 6.29 -1.74 10.64
N LEU A 94 7.33 -0.95 10.88
CA LEU A 94 8.64 -1.13 10.29
C LEU A 94 9.68 -1.42 11.38
N VAL A 95 10.57 -2.36 11.08
CA VAL A 95 11.83 -2.51 11.79
C VAL A 95 12.84 -1.63 11.08
N SER A 96 13.51 -0.75 11.82
CA SER A 96 14.57 0.12 11.32
C SER A 96 15.93 -0.27 11.91
N ARG A 97 16.96 -0.30 11.06
CA ARG A 97 18.34 -0.58 11.45
C ARG A 97 19.26 0.42 10.76
N PRO A 98 20.32 0.92 11.41
CA PRO A 98 21.29 1.78 10.73
C PRO A 98 21.81 1.11 9.46
N TYR A 99 21.95 1.90 8.39
CA TYR A 99 22.56 1.44 7.16
C TYR A 99 24.06 1.62 7.25
N ASN A 100 24.79 0.50 7.23
CA ASN A 100 26.24 0.48 7.46
C ASN A 100 26.98 1.40 6.48
N GLY A 101 27.85 2.24 7.03
CA GLY A 101 28.70 3.15 6.28
C GLY A 101 28.08 4.48 5.86
N GLN A 102 26.79 4.71 6.17
CA GLN A 102 26.12 5.98 5.85
C GLN A 102 25.42 6.58 7.06
N LYS A 103 25.87 7.77 7.47
CA LYS A 103 25.28 8.51 8.59
C LYS A 103 23.83 8.89 8.29
N ASN A 104 22.95 8.76 9.28
CA ASN A 104 21.53 9.11 9.19
C ASN A 104 20.76 8.36 8.07
N ALA A 105 21.25 7.19 7.68
CA ALA A 105 20.59 6.28 6.75
C ALA A 105 20.17 4.99 7.45
N TYR A 106 19.05 4.39 7.00
CA TYR A 106 18.45 3.23 7.65
C TYR A 106 18.00 2.19 6.63
N VAL A 107 18.13 0.92 7.00
CA VAL A 107 17.42 -0.19 6.36
C VAL A 107 16.12 -0.38 7.09
N LEU A 108 15.02 -0.43 6.34
CA LEU A 108 13.67 -0.61 6.83
C LEU A 108 13.10 -1.93 6.30
N GLN A 109 12.36 -2.65 7.13
CA GLN A 109 11.63 -3.86 6.73
C GLN A 109 10.24 -3.84 7.36
N PHE A 110 9.21 -4.26 6.61
CA PHE A 110 7.89 -4.45 7.20
C PHE A 110 7.91 -5.61 8.20
N VAL A 111 7.26 -5.43 9.34
CA VAL A 111 7.09 -6.50 10.33
C VAL A 111 6.32 -7.70 9.77
N SER A 112 5.44 -7.48 8.80
CA SER A 112 4.65 -8.51 8.13
C SER A 112 5.32 -9.13 6.90
N TYR A 113 6.42 -8.54 6.40
CA TYR A 113 7.15 -9.03 5.22
C TYR A 113 8.61 -8.59 5.23
N ASP A 114 9.48 -9.44 5.73
CA ASP A 114 10.92 -9.19 5.93
C ASP A 114 11.80 -9.51 4.69
N LYS A 115 11.21 -10.03 3.62
CA LYS A 115 11.97 -10.47 2.41
C LYS A 115 12.32 -9.33 1.46
N LYS A 116 11.88 -8.09 1.75
CA LYS A 116 12.20 -6.91 0.95
C LYS A 116 12.70 -5.77 1.82
N ASN A 117 13.88 -5.28 1.48
CA ASN A 117 14.47 -4.12 2.15
C ASN A 117 14.01 -2.83 1.48
N PHE A 118 13.80 -1.84 2.31
CA PHE A 118 13.63 -0.45 1.94
C PHE A 118 14.76 0.35 2.58
N TYR A 119 15.18 1.43 1.95
CA TYR A 119 16.31 2.22 2.40
C TYR A 119 15.87 3.67 2.59
N LEU A 120 15.91 4.16 3.82
CA LEU A 120 15.76 5.58 4.10
C LEU A 120 17.11 6.24 3.88
N LEU A 121 17.24 7.03 2.82
CA LEU A 121 18.49 7.66 2.44
C LEU A 121 18.32 9.16 2.30
N PRO A 122 19.39 9.96 2.57
CA PRO A 122 19.41 11.37 2.19
C PRO A 122 19.38 11.50 0.66
N THR A 123 18.69 12.52 0.18
CA THR A 123 18.68 12.87 -1.25
C THR A 123 19.76 13.92 -1.56
N SER A 124 19.88 14.32 -2.83
CA SER A 124 20.75 15.43 -3.24
C SER A 124 20.33 16.78 -2.66
N THR A 125 19.06 16.93 -2.28
CA THR A 125 18.56 18.13 -1.61
C THR A 125 18.94 18.08 -0.13
N PRO A 126 19.61 19.10 0.42
CA PRO A 126 19.99 19.14 1.83
C PRO A 126 18.82 18.89 2.78
N LYS A 127 19.05 18.06 3.79
CA LYS A 127 18.06 17.68 4.83
C LYS A 127 16.78 17.01 4.29
N LYS A 128 16.77 16.60 3.03
CA LYS A 128 15.66 15.84 2.44
C LYS A 128 16.02 14.35 2.39
N TYR A 129 15.08 13.51 2.78
CA TYR A 129 15.19 12.06 2.80
C TYR A 129 14.10 11.46 1.92
N ALA A 130 14.36 10.27 1.41
CA ALA A 130 13.40 9.48 0.67
C ALA A 130 13.56 8.00 0.99
N ALA A 131 12.49 7.25 0.80
CA ALA A 131 12.51 5.80 0.91
C ALA A 131 12.81 5.20 -0.46
N PHE A 132 13.82 4.35 -0.55
CA PHE A 132 14.22 3.66 -1.78
C PHE A 132 14.02 2.16 -1.67
N THR A 133 13.74 1.51 -2.78
CA THR A 133 13.73 0.05 -2.89
C THR A 133 14.02 -0.37 -4.33
N ASN A 134 14.35 -1.65 -4.54
CA ASN A 134 14.45 -2.19 -5.90
C ASN A 134 13.06 -2.42 -6.49
N ILE A 135 12.82 -1.84 -7.66
CA ILE A 135 11.62 -2.03 -8.49
C ILE A 135 12.10 -2.47 -9.87
N ASN A 136 11.75 -3.68 -10.30
CA ASN A 136 12.25 -4.28 -11.56
C ASN A 136 13.79 -4.23 -11.70
N GLY A 137 14.50 -4.52 -10.60
CA GLY A 137 15.97 -4.53 -10.59
C GLY A 137 16.64 -3.16 -10.53
N LYS A 138 15.87 -2.06 -10.50
CA LYS A 138 16.39 -0.68 -10.38
C LYS A 138 16.10 -0.12 -9.01
N LEU A 139 17.06 0.58 -8.42
CA LEU A 139 16.82 1.34 -7.20
C LEU A 139 15.94 2.56 -7.52
N ALA A 140 14.75 2.61 -6.93
CA ALA A 140 13.76 3.65 -7.16
C ALA A 140 13.32 4.31 -5.86
N GLU A 141 12.96 5.58 -5.93
CA GLU A 141 12.28 6.26 -4.84
C GLU A 141 10.85 5.74 -4.73
N LEU A 142 10.54 5.03 -3.64
CA LEU A 142 9.22 4.44 -3.41
C LEU A 142 8.19 5.54 -3.13
N LYS A 143 7.04 5.46 -3.79
CA LYS A 143 5.92 6.38 -3.61
C LYS A 143 4.68 5.70 -3.07
N LYS A 144 4.42 4.48 -3.53
CA LYS A 144 3.21 3.74 -3.17
C LYS A 144 3.46 2.24 -3.13
N VAL A 145 2.83 1.58 -2.17
CA VAL A 145 2.63 0.12 -2.18
C VAL A 145 1.13 -0.15 -2.22
N PHE A 146 0.68 -0.93 -3.18
CA PHE A 146 -0.70 -1.36 -3.28
C PHE A 146 -0.79 -2.86 -3.06
N ILE A 147 -1.71 -3.30 -2.18
CA ILE A 147 -1.89 -4.70 -1.83
C ILE A 147 -3.26 -5.15 -2.36
N MET A 148 -3.26 -6.01 -3.37
CA MET A 148 -4.47 -6.64 -3.87
C MET A 148 -4.81 -7.86 -3.01
N LEU A 149 -6.00 -7.85 -2.43
CA LEU A 149 -6.52 -8.93 -1.60
C LEU A 149 -7.57 -9.74 -2.37
N ASN A 150 -7.43 -11.06 -2.35
CA ASN A 150 -8.37 -12.00 -2.94
C ASN A 150 -8.91 -12.94 -1.83
N GLY A 151 -9.79 -12.40 -0.96
CA GLY A 151 -10.39 -13.17 0.13
C GLY A 151 -9.52 -13.24 1.40
N GLY A 152 -9.69 -14.33 2.14
CA GLY A 152 -9.10 -14.50 3.47
C GLY A 152 -9.90 -13.81 4.57
N THR A 153 -9.35 -13.83 5.79
CA THR A 153 -9.92 -13.15 6.96
C THR A 153 -9.16 -11.85 7.25
N PHE A 154 -9.67 -11.05 8.18
CA PHE A 154 -8.98 -9.85 8.64
C PHE A 154 -7.54 -10.15 9.15
N TRP A 155 -7.37 -11.27 9.86
CA TRP A 155 -6.07 -11.69 10.43
C TRP A 155 -5.17 -12.44 9.45
N PHE A 156 -5.78 -13.13 8.47
CA PHE A 156 -5.09 -13.96 7.48
C PHE A 156 -5.62 -13.64 6.08
N PRO A 157 -5.35 -12.43 5.56
CA PRO A 157 -5.79 -12.06 4.22
C PRO A 157 -5.03 -12.88 3.18
N THR A 158 -5.73 -13.27 2.12
CA THR A 158 -5.09 -13.84 0.94
C THR A 158 -4.65 -12.70 0.04
N ILE A 159 -3.34 -12.55 -0.14
CA ILE A 159 -2.76 -11.53 -1.03
C ILE A 159 -2.66 -12.13 -2.43
N GLU A 160 -3.30 -11.49 -3.40
CA GLU A 160 -3.20 -11.84 -4.81
C GLU A 160 -1.89 -11.32 -5.40
N TYR A 161 -1.61 -10.04 -5.20
CA TYR A 161 -0.33 -9.43 -5.54
C TYR A 161 -0.04 -8.19 -4.69
N ILE A 162 1.23 -7.80 -4.67
CA ILE A 162 1.69 -6.49 -4.19
C ILE A 162 2.23 -5.74 -5.41
N GLU A 163 1.81 -4.49 -5.56
CA GLU A 163 2.35 -3.56 -6.55
C GLU A 163 3.11 -2.44 -5.85
N MET A 164 4.37 -2.28 -6.22
CA MET A 164 5.19 -1.15 -5.78
C MET A 164 5.33 -0.17 -6.92
N ILE A 165 5.11 1.11 -6.63
CA ILE A 165 5.21 2.21 -7.56
C ILE A 165 6.25 3.19 -7.03
N GLY A 166 7.20 3.56 -7.86
CA GLY A 166 8.28 4.47 -7.51
C GLY A 166 8.71 5.34 -8.68
N ILE A 167 9.67 6.21 -8.40
CA ILE A 167 10.27 7.10 -9.39
C ILE A 167 11.74 6.69 -9.54
N ASP A 168 12.16 6.42 -10.77
CA ASP A 168 13.57 6.24 -11.12
C ASP A 168 14.32 7.57 -10.92
N PRO A 169 15.28 7.67 -10.01
CA PRO A 169 15.94 8.94 -9.71
C PRO A 169 16.79 9.47 -10.86
N ALA A 170 17.20 8.63 -11.82
CA ALA A 170 17.99 9.04 -12.96
C ALA A 170 17.16 9.61 -14.11
N THR A 171 15.98 9.03 -14.36
CA THR A 171 15.11 9.40 -15.49
C THR A 171 13.88 10.20 -15.08
N HIS A 172 13.56 10.26 -13.77
CA HIS A 172 12.34 10.83 -13.22
C HIS A 172 11.03 10.17 -13.71
N GLN A 173 11.16 9.00 -14.32
CA GLN A 173 10.01 8.24 -14.80
C GLN A 173 9.39 7.40 -13.68
N VAL A 174 8.06 7.26 -13.74
CA VAL A 174 7.34 6.34 -12.87
C VAL A 174 7.61 4.91 -13.32
N ILE A 175 8.01 4.06 -12.39
CA ILE A 175 8.21 2.63 -12.62
C ILE A 175 7.39 1.83 -11.60
N SER A 176 6.94 0.64 -11.98
CA SER A 176 6.18 -0.24 -11.10
C SER A 176 6.59 -1.70 -11.25
N GLU A 177 6.38 -2.47 -10.19
CA GLU A 177 6.59 -3.92 -10.15
C GLU A 177 5.45 -4.58 -9.41
N ARG A 178 4.90 -5.66 -9.99
CA ARG A 178 3.94 -6.54 -9.32
C ARG A 178 4.58 -7.88 -9.01
N PHE A 179 4.33 -8.38 -7.81
CA PHE A 179 4.78 -9.71 -7.42
C PHE A 179 3.81 -10.34 -6.40
N VAL A 180 3.81 -11.68 -6.37
CA VAL A 180 3.10 -12.45 -5.35
C VAL A 180 4.07 -12.70 -4.19
N PRO A 181 3.75 -12.30 -2.95
CA PRO A 181 4.65 -12.52 -1.82
C PRO A 181 4.80 -14.02 -1.56
N LYS A 182 6.03 -14.49 -1.54
CA LYS A 182 6.34 -15.87 -1.12
C LYS A 182 6.25 -15.94 0.40
N ARG A 183 5.44 -16.87 0.90
CA ARG A 183 5.37 -17.21 2.32
C ARG A 183 6.64 -17.88 2.81
#